data_6fb7c1520e8b1df8dd4fee1933036677
#
_entry.id   6fb7c1520e8b1df8dd4fee1933036677
#
_cell.length_a   1.000
_cell.length_b   1.000
_cell.length_c   1.000
_cell.angle_alpha   90.00
_cell.angle_beta   90.00
_cell.angle_gamma   90.00
#
_symmetry.space_group_name_H-M   'P 1'
#
loop_
_entity.id
_entity.type
_entity.pdbx_description
1 polymer ?
#
loop_
_entity_poly.entity_id
_entity_poly.type
_entity_poly.pdbx_seq_one_letter_code
_entity_poly.pdbx_strand_id
1 'polypeptide(L)'
;FKHFTDQKADSTTVAYEYPQKFVEGVNDPYYPIPNKENHEAFKKYQKEAAKLKDKVFFVGRLAEYKYYDMEQIVGVALLLFERKIAKK
;
A
#
# COMPACT_ATOMS: atom_id res chain seq x y z
N PHE A 1 -18.56 -2.02 12.95
CA PHE A 1 -17.30 -1.96 13.74
C PHE A 1 -17.20 -3.00 14.84
N LYS A 2 -18.30 -3.31 15.55
CA LYS A 2 -18.25 -4.29 16.66
C LYS A 2 -17.76 -5.69 16.24
N HIS A 3 -17.97 -6.08 14.98
CA HIS A 3 -17.45 -7.35 14.45
C HIS A 3 -15.93 -7.39 14.33
N PHE A 4 -15.30 -6.25 14.13
CA PHE A 4 -13.82 -6.15 14.03
C PHE A 4 -13.16 -6.08 15.39
N THR A 5 -13.88 -5.60 16.41
CA THR A 5 -13.35 -5.39 17.77
C THR A 5 -13.82 -6.45 18.76
N ASP A 6 -14.67 -7.39 18.32
CA ASP A 6 -15.32 -8.41 19.15
C ASP A 6 -16.08 -7.82 20.36
N GLN A 7 -16.56 -6.60 20.20
CA GLN A 7 -17.34 -5.92 21.25
C GLN A 7 -18.75 -6.47 21.36
N LYS A 8 -19.18 -6.68 22.60
CA LYS A 8 -20.58 -6.94 22.93
C LYS A 8 -21.25 -5.62 23.28
N ALA A 9 -22.09 -5.12 22.41
CA ALA A 9 -22.81 -3.87 22.57
C ALA A 9 -24.20 -3.95 21.94
N ASP A 10 -25.16 -3.21 22.51
CA ASP A 10 -26.51 -3.14 22.00
C ASP A 10 -26.63 -2.33 20.70
N SER A 11 -25.65 -1.48 20.45
CA SER A 11 -25.56 -0.65 19.25
C SER A 11 -24.24 -0.88 18.53
N THR A 12 -24.19 -0.46 17.27
CA THR A 12 -22.97 -0.52 16.45
C THR A 12 -22.79 0.79 15.68
N THR A 13 -21.55 1.07 15.30
CA THR A 13 -21.21 2.18 14.39
C THR A 13 -21.16 1.68 12.96
N VAL A 14 -21.81 2.41 12.07
CA VAL A 14 -21.76 2.17 10.62
C VAL A 14 -21.12 3.36 9.97
N ALA A 15 -20.09 3.11 9.15
CA ALA A 15 -19.45 4.11 8.32
C ALA A 15 -19.86 3.93 6.86
N TYR A 16 -20.26 5.02 6.23
CA TYR A 16 -20.53 5.06 4.79
C TYR A 16 -19.39 5.75 4.10
N GLU A 17 -18.72 5.03 3.23
CA GLU A 17 -17.56 5.54 2.47
C GLU A 17 -17.98 5.85 1.03
N TYR A 18 -17.68 7.07 0.59
CA TYR A 18 -17.98 7.52 -0.76
C TYR A 18 -16.66 7.76 -1.50
N PRO A 19 -16.36 7.02 -2.58
CA PRO A 19 -15.15 7.25 -3.34
C PRO A 19 -15.18 8.62 -4.01
N GLN A 20 -14.07 9.34 -3.90
CA GLN A 20 -13.89 10.67 -4.49
C GLN A 20 -12.59 10.73 -5.26
N LYS A 21 -12.55 11.56 -6.31
CA LYS A 21 -11.31 11.87 -6.99
C LYS A 21 -10.39 12.66 -6.07
N PHE A 22 -9.11 12.30 -6.02
CA PHE A 22 -8.11 13.05 -5.28
C PHE A 22 -7.96 14.47 -5.86
N VAL A 23 -8.00 15.47 -4.99
CA VAL A 23 -7.74 16.87 -5.31
C VAL A 23 -6.77 17.41 -4.26
N GLU A 24 -5.59 17.81 -4.71
CA GLU A 24 -4.52 18.31 -3.84
C GLU A 24 -5.01 19.51 -3.01
N GLY A 25 -4.75 19.47 -1.70
CA GLY A 25 -5.16 20.51 -0.75
C GLY A 25 -6.63 20.44 -0.31
N VAL A 26 -7.42 19.53 -0.86
CA VAL A 26 -8.85 19.38 -0.54
C VAL A 26 -9.16 18.08 0.20
N ASN A 27 -8.62 16.98 -0.27
CA ASN A 27 -8.80 15.66 0.36
C ASN A 27 -7.49 14.86 0.33
N ASP A 28 -7.46 13.75 1.07
CA ASP A 28 -6.29 12.89 1.18
C ASP A 28 -6.39 11.70 0.22
N PRO A 29 -5.27 11.31 -0.41
CA PRO A 29 -5.22 10.07 -1.19
C PRO A 29 -5.14 8.86 -0.28
N TYR A 30 -5.96 7.82 -0.53
CA TYR A 30 -5.96 6.60 0.29
C TYR A 30 -5.25 5.44 -0.38
N TYR A 31 -5.63 5.13 -1.62
CA TYR A 31 -5.19 3.91 -2.29
C TYR A 31 -4.68 4.18 -3.70
N PRO A 32 -3.72 3.36 -4.19
CA PRO A 32 -3.38 3.33 -5.60
C PRO A 32 -4.60 2.96 -6.44
N ILE A 33 -4.85 3.69 -7.53
CA ILE A 33 -5.93 3.38 -8.46
C ILE A 33 -5.38 2.49 -9.58
N PRO A 34 -5.79 1.21 -9.67
CA PRO A 34 -5.28 0.29 -10.68
C PRO A 34 -5.95 0.55 -12.04
N ASN A 35 -5.36 1.40 -12.84
CA ASN A 35 -5.75 1.62 -14.23
C ASN A 35 -4.51 1.54 -15.14
N LYS A 36 -4.75 1.44 -16.45
CA LYS A 36 -3.69 1.28 -17.44
C LYS A 36 -2.67 2.43 -17.41
N GLU A 37 -3.16 3.65 -17.36
CA GLU A 37 -2.34 4.87 -17.35
C GLU A 37 -1.41 4.90 -16.14
N ASN A 38 -1.96 4.63 -14.97
CA ASN A 38 -1.17 4.60 -13.73
C ASN A 38 -0.16 3.45 -13.72
N HIS A 39 -0.49 2.29 -14.28
CA HIS A 39 0.47 1.18 -14.43
C HIS A 39 1.61 1.53 -15.38
N GLU A 40 1.34 2.22 -16.48
CA GLU A 40 2.38 2.69 -17.40
C GLU A 40 3.31 3.72 -16.72
N ALA A 41 2.74 4.64 -15.96
CA ALA A 41 3.52 5.59 -15.16
C ALA A 41 4.37 4.87 -14.11
N PHE A 42 3.81 3.89 -13.41
CA PHE A 42 4.52 3.09 -12.42
C PHE A 42 5.72 2.34 -13.02
N LYS A 43 5.58 1.77 -14.22
CA LYS A 43 6.70 1.11 -14.91
C LYS A 43 7.89 2.03 -15.16
N LYS A 44 7.64 3.31 -15.40
CA LYS A 44 8.73 4.31 -15.55
C LYS A 44 9.48 4.49 -14.24
N TYR A 45 8.77 4.60 -13.11
CA TYR A 45 9.40 4.66 -11.79
C TYR A 45 10.17 3.37 -11.44
N GLN A 46 9.64 2.20 -11.81
CA GLN A 46 10.36 0.94 -11.61
C GLN A 46 11.69 0.88 -12.35
N LYS A 47 11.76 1.43 -13.57
CA LYS A 47 13.03 1.51 -14.34
C LYS A 47 14.05 2.40 -13.64
N GLU A 48 13.62 3.51 -13.08
CA GLU A 48 14.52 4.39 -12.32
C GLU A 48 14.95 3.74 -11.01
N ALA A 49 14.02 3.11 -10.29
CA ALA A 49 14.32 2.38 -9.05
C ALA A 49 15.32 1.24 -9.27
N ALA A 50 15.28 0.56 -10.42
CA ALA A 50 16.18 -0.53 -10.75
C ALA A 50 17.67 -0.07 -10.85
N LYS A 51 17.92 1.20 -11.13
CA LYS A 51 19.28 1.78 -11.13
C LYS A 51 19.89 1.86 -9.72
N LEU A 52 19.04 1.86 -8.71
CA LEU A 52 19.43 1.97 -7.30
C LEU A 52 19.40 0.63 -6.56
N LYS A 53 19.15 -0.48 -7.27
CA LYS A 53 19.17 -1.81 -6.67
C LYS A 53 20.46 -2.02 -5.87
N ASP A 54 20.43 -2.76 -4.83
CA ASP A 54 21.54 -3.01 -3.90
C ASP A 54 21.88 -1.84 -2.94
N LYS A 55 21.39 -0.64 -3.22
CA LYS A 55 21.57 0.53 -2.35
C LYS A 55 20.26 0.99 -1.70
N VAL A 56 19.16 0.90 -2.44
CA VAL A 56 17.84 1.33 -1.99
C VAL A 56 16.82 0.24 -2.28
N PHE A 57 15.98 -0.05 -1.30
CA PHE A 57 14.91 -1.03 -1.42
C PHE A 57 13.56 -0.32 -1.31
N PHE A 58 12.71 -0.57 -2.28
CA PHE A 58 11.36 -0.02 -2.34
C PHE A 58 10.37 -1.11 -1.98
N VAL A 59 9.61 -0.90 -0.93
CA VAL A 59 8.62 -1.86 -0.43
C VAL A 59 7.42 -1.13 0.14
N GLY A 60 6.26 -1.74 0.06
CA GLY A 60 5.03 -1.18 0.58
C GLY A 60 3.99 -0.92 -0.50
N ARG A 61 2.78 -0.64 -0.07
CA ARG A 61 1.61 -0.46 -0.95
C ARG A 61 1.86 0.57 -2.06
N LEU A 62 2.42 1.71 -1.70
CA LEU A 62 2.70 2.78 -2.66
C LEU A 62 3.91 2.46 -3.53
N ALA A 63 4.98 1.95 -2.94
CA ALA A 63 6.23 1.64 -3.64
C ALA A 63 6.08 0.52 -4.67
N GLU A 64 5.19 -0.43 -4.44
CA GLU A 64 4.88 -1.54 -5.35
C GLU A 64 3.62 -1.29 -6.18
N TYR A 65 2.94 -0.18 -5.92
CA TYR A 65 1.68 0.22 -6.55
C TYR A 65 0.65 -0.92 -6.55
N LYS A 66 0.48 -1.55 -5.36
CA LYS A 66 -0.35 -2.73 -5.18
C LYS A 66 -1.08 -2.65 -3.84
N TYR A 67 -2.32 -3.14 -3.83
CA TYR A 67 -3.06 -3.29 -2.59
C TYR A 67 -2.54 -4.51 -1.82
N TYR A 68 -2.25 -4.30 -0.53
CA TYR A 68 -1.91 -5.35 0.43
C TYR A 68 -2.73 -5.17 1.70
N ASP A 69 -3.19 -6.25 2.28
CA ASP A 69 -3.64 -6.25 3.66
C ASP A 69 -2.44 -6.04 4.61
N MET A 70 -2.71 -5.65 5.84
CA MET A 70 -1.63 -5.32 6.79
C MET A 70 -0.67 -6.50 7.03
N GLU A 71 -1.20 -7.70 7.21
CA GLU A 71 -0.39 -8.91 7.39
C GLU A 71 0.43 -9.24 6.14
N GLN A 72 -0.13 -9.04 4.97
CA GLN A 72 0.56 -9.29 3.71
C GLN A 72 1.77 -8.37 3.54
N ILE A 73 1.62 -7.08 3.80
CA ILE A 73 2.72 -6.14 3.61
C ILE A 73 3.81 -6.30 4.66
N VAL A 74 3.46 -6.68 5.87
CA VAL A 74 4.45 -7.06 6.91
C VAL A 74 5.24 -8.28 6.44
N GLY A 75 4.58 -9.31 5.93
CA GLY A 75 5.23 -10.49 5.37
C GLY A 75 6.18 -10.16 4.21
N VAL A 76 5.77 -9.30 3.29
CA VAL A 76 6.61 -8.85 2.17
C VAL A 76 7.86 -8.12 2.68
N ALA A 77 7.72 -7.24 3.67
CA ALA A 77 8.84 -6.50 4.24
C ALA A 77 9.85 -7.43 4.94
N LEU A 78 9.37 -8.40 5.69
CA LEU A 78 10.22 -9.40 6.35
C LEU A 78 10.99 -10.26 5.34
N LEU A 79 10.32 -10.74 4.31
CA LEU A 79 10.95 -11.52 3.24
C LEU A 79 12.01 -10.71 2.49
N LEU A 80 11.75 -9.45 2.22
CA LEU A 80 12.72 -8.55 1.58
C LEU A 80 13.94 -8.40 2.48
N PHE A 81 13.75 -8.15 3.76
CA PHE A 81 14.83 -8.03 4.72
C PHE A 81 15.70 -9.29 4.76
N GLU A 82 15.08 -10.46 4.92
CA GLU A 82 15.79 -11.75 4.98
C GLU A 82 16.59 -12.05 3.71
N ARG A 83 15.98 -11.82 2.55
CA ARG A 83 16.57 -12.19 1.25
C ARG A 83 17.61 -11.20 0.73
N LYS A 84 17.45 -9.93 1.03
CA LYS A 84 18.23 -8.85 0.41
C LYS A 84 19.15 -8.12 1.37
N ILE A 85 18.80 -8.01 2.63
CA ILE A 85 19.53 -7.22 3.62
C ILE A 85 20.31 -8.11 4.58
N ALA A 86 19.66 -9.05 5.24
CA ALA A 86 20.28 -9.90 6.25
C ALA A 86 21.35 -10.86 5.69
N LYS A 87 21.29 -11.19 4.42
CA LYS A 87 22.25 -12.09 3.72
C LYS A 87 23.45 -11.38 3.11
N LYS A 88 23.54 -10.10 3.28
CA LYS A 88 24.72 -9.34 2.79
C LYS A 88 25.93 -9.52 3.68
#